data_461f333c242c6d27d1b7acab4dacc221
#
_entry.id   461f333c242c6d27d1b7acab4dacc221
#
_cell.length_a   1.000
_cell.length_b   1.000
_cell.length_c   1.000
_cell.angle_alpha   90.00
_cell.angle_beta   90.00
_cell.angle_gamma   90.00
#
_symmetry.space_group_name_H-M   'P 1'
#
loop_
_entity.id
_entity.type
_entity.pdbx_description
1 polymer ?
#
loop_
_entity_poly.entity_id
_entity_poly.type
_entity_poly.pdbx_seq_one_letter_code
_entity_poly.pdbx_strand_id
1 'polypeptide(L)'
;MVKIKAKGYEFELKTVTSGYDRKAVLYANNICDALKKLGLTPDDVKVTTDILGNKNLPAFAEWYFDGHHLQYRYGGCNRFIDNLQIISRVIEMEVNELVLCKKTVADFVYDFTE
;
A
#
# COMPACT_ATOMS: atom_id res chain seq x y z
N MET A 1 -13.45 -4.06 -16.55
CA MET A 1 -12.41 -3.87 -15.55
C MET A 1 -12.45 -2.45 -15.01
N VAL A 2 -12.29 -2.32 -13.71
CA VAL A 2 -12.36 -1.01 -13.06
C VAL A 2 -10.97 -0.42 -12.96
N LYS A 3 -10.80 0.81 -13.42
CA LYS A 3 -9.56 1.55 -13.29
C LYS A 3 -9.67 2.52 -12.14
N ILE A 4 -8.65 2.55 -11.28
CA ILE A 4 -8.60 3.39 -10.10
C ILE A 4 -7.38 4.28 -10.18
N LYS A 5 -7.54 5.57 -9.87
CA LYS A 5 -6.43 6.52 -9.75
C LYS A 5 -6.12 6.77 -8.28
N ALA A 6 -4.85 6.65 -7.93
CA ALA A 6 -4.37 6.94 -6.58
C ALA A 6 -2.94 7.47 -6.66
N LYS A 7 -2.67 8.58 -5.99
CA LYS A 7 -1.36 9.24 -5.95
C LYS A 7 -0.73 9.46 -7.34
N GLY A 8 -1.56 9.79 -8.32
CA GLY A 8 -1.08 10.05 -9.68
C GLY A 8 -0.87 8.81 -10.53
N TYR A 9 -1.10 7.63 -9.99
CA TYR A 9 -1.01 6.37 -10.71
C TYR A 9 -2.39 5.87 -11.09
N GLU A 10 -2.48 5.11 -12.16
CA GLU A 10 -3.71 4.47 -12.60
C GLU A 10 -3.49 2.95 -12.58
N PHE A 11 -4.40 2.23 -11.95
CA PHE A 11 -4.31 0.78 -11.80
C PHE A 11 -5.59 0.11 -12.26
N GLU A 12 -5.46 -1.10 -12.79
CA GLU A 12 -6.60 -1.98 -12.98
C GLU A 12 -6.83 -2.76 -11.70
N LEU A 13 -8.05 -2.64 -11.15
CA LEU A 13 -8.41 -3.33 -9.92
C LEU A 13 -8.80 -4.77 -10.25
N LYS A 14 -8.16 -5.72 -9.58
CA LYS A 14 -8.53 -7.13 -9.68
C LYS A 14 -9.67 -7.41 -8.70
N THR A 15 -10.78 -7.94 -9.21
CA THR A 15 -11.92 -8.24 -8.36
C THR A 15 -11.63 -9.47 -7.49
N VAL A 16 -11.82 -9.31 -6.19
CA VAL A 16 -11.71 -10.40 -5.22
C VAL A 16 -13.12 -10.87 -4.86
N THR A 17 -13.42 -12.11 -5.13
CA THR A 17 -14.77 -12.68 -4.89
C THR A 17 -14.80 -13.65 -3.73
N SER A 18 -13.66 -14.15 -3.29
CA SER A 18 -13.55 -15.06 -2.16
C SER A 18 -12.13 -15.07 -1.64
N GLY A 19 -11.91 -15.68 -0.49
CA GLY A 19 -10.59 -15.76 0.11
C GLY A 19 -10.06 -14.41 0.57
N TYR A 20 -10.92 -13.57 1.10
CA TYR A 20 -10.55 -12.21 1.52
C TYR A 20 -9.39 -12.20 2.52
N ASP A 21 -9.38 -13.14 3.45
CA ASP A 21 -8.32 -13.23 4.46
C ASP A 21 -6.96 -13.50 3.82
N ARG A 22 -6.92 -14.44 2.89
CA ARG A 22 -5.68 -14.78 2.17
C ARG A 22 -5.22 -13.63 1.29
N LYS A 23 -6.17 -12.95 0.64
CA LYS A 23 -5.84 -11.80 -0.19
C LYS A 23 -5.32 -10.63 0.64
N ALA A 24 -5.90 -10.39 1.81
CA ALA A 24 -5.41 -9.36 2.72
C ALA A 24 -3.96 -9.66 3.14
N VAL A 25 -3.66 -10.89 3.50
CA VAL A 25 -2.29 -11.30 3.85
C VAL A 25 -1.36 -11.15 2.64
N LEU A 26 -1.81 -11.53 1.46
CA LEU A 26 -1.02 -11.38 0.23
C LEU A 26 -0.66 -9.92 -0.02
N TYR A 27 -1.63 -9.02 0.06
CA TYR A 27 -1.38 -7.60 -0.18
C TYR A 27 -0.49 -7.00 0.91
N ALA A 28 -0.68 -7.39 2.16
CA ALA A 28 0.20 -6.97 3.26
C ALA A 28 1.63 -7.44 3.02
N ASN A 29 1.81 -8.69 2.59
CA ASN A 29 3.13 -9.23 2.25
C ASN A 29 3.76 -8.49 1.07
N ASN A 30 2.96 -8.13 0.07
CA ASN A 30 3.45 -7.35 -1.07
C ASN A 30 3.96 -5.98 -0.63
N ILE A 31 3.27 -5.34 0.32
CA ILE A 31 3.71 -4.06 0.89
C ILE A 31 5.04 -4.25 1.62
N CYS A 32 5.15 -5.26 2.46
CA CYS A 32 6.38 -5.55 3.18
C CYS A 32 7.53 -5.88 2.23
N ASP A 33 7.27 -6.67 1.19
CA ASP A 33 8.29 -7.02 0.20
C ASP A 33 8.78 -5.79 -0.57
N ALA A 34 7.89 -4.88 -0.91
CA ALA A 34 8.27 -3.64 -1.56
C ALA A 34 9.15 -2.80 -0.64
N LEU A 35 8.75 -2.60 0.60
CA LEU A 35 9.49 -1.80 1.57
C LEU A 35 10.81 -2.45 1.98
N LYS A 36 10.92 -3.77 1.88
CA LYS A 36 12.17 -4.48 2.12
C LYS A 36 13.29 -4.02 1.19
N LYS A 37 12.96 -3.58 0.00
CA LYS A 37 13.94 -3.03 -0.95
C LYS A 37 14.62 -1.77 -0.40
N LEU A 38 13.99 -1.11 0.57
CA LEU A 38 14.53 0.07 1.24
C LEU A 38 15.25 -0.27 2.54
N GLY A 39 15.43 -1.56 2.84
CA GLY A 39 16.09 -2.01 4.06
C GLY A 39 15.18 -2.17 5.27
N LEU A 40 13.86 -2.05 5.09
CA LEU A 40 12.92 -2.22 6.19
C LEU A 40 12.65 -3.69 6.47
N THR A 41 12.37 -3.99 7.75
CA THR A 41 11.97 -5.34 8.16
C THR A 41 10.45 -5.34 8.43
N PRO A 42 9.82 -6.52 8.51
CA PRO A 42 8.39 -6.58 8.85
C PRO A 42 8.04 -5.89 10.17
N ASP A 43 8.99 -5.80 11.11
CA ASP A 43 8.77 -5.11 12.39
C ASP A 43 8.64 -3.59 12.23
N ASP A 44 9.16 -3.05 11.13
CA ASP A 44 9.10 -1.61 10.84
C ASP A 44 7.81 -1.21 10.13
N VAL A 45 6.96 -2.18 9.76
CA VAL A 45 5.80 -1.96 8.91
C VAL A 45 4.55 -2.47 9.63
N LYS A 46 3.50 -1.65 9.61
CA LYS A 46 2.17 -2.07 10.09
C LYS A 46 1.17 -1.88 8.97
N VAL A 47 0.42 -2.94 8.68
CA VAL A 47 -0.62 -2.91 7.67
C VAL A 47 -1.91 -3.40 8.32
N THR A 48 -3.02 -2.70 8.08
CA THR A 48 -4.32 -3.14 8.55
C THR A 48 -4.70 -4.43 7.82
N THR A 49 -4.84 -5.51 8.55
CA THR A 49 -5.19 -6.82 7.99
C THR A 49 -6.46 -7.40 8.60
N ASP A 50 -7.27 -6.56 9.24
CA ASP A 50 -8.52 -6.99 9.84
C ASP A 50 -9.45 -7.61 8.81
N ILE A 51 -10.13 -8.66 9.20
CA ILE A 51 -10.84 -9.57 8.32
C ILE A 51 -12.24 -9.07 7.97
N LEU A 52 -12.33 -7.85 7.51
CA LEU A 52 -13.60 -7.26 7.08
C LEU A 52 -13.53 -6.92 5.60
N GLY A 53 -12.92 -7.83 4.82
CA GLY A 53 -12.62 -7.58 3.42
C GLY A 53 -13.82 -7.26 2.54
N ASN A 54 -15.02 -7.66 2.97
CA ASN A 54 -16.25 -7.35 2.26
C ASN A 54 -16.93 -6.08 2.76
N LYS A 55 -16.37 -5.41 3.77
CA LYS A 55 -16.97 -4.19 4.31
C LYS A 55 -16.35 -2.95 3.70
N ASN A 56 -17.12 -1.87 3.73
CA ASN A 56 -16.69 -0.58 3.22
C ASN A 56 -15.85 0.15 4.28
N LEU A 57 -14.57 -0.20 4.35
CA LEU A 57 -13.63 0.39 5.28
C LEU A 57 -12.36 0.82 4.55
N PRO A 58 -11.76 1.95 4.94
CA PRO A 58 -10.47 2.33 4.39
C PRO A 58 -9.37 1.36 4.84
N ALA A 59 -8.37 1.20 4.02
CA ALA A 59 -7.16 0.45 4.38
C ALA A 59 -6.06 1.43 4.75
N PHE A 60 -5.08 0.94 5.50
CA PHE A 60 -4.05 1.78 6.09
C PHE A 60 -2.75 0.98 6.20
N ALA A 61 -1.64 1.65 5.88
CA ALA A 61 -0.30 1.10 6.09
C ALA A 61 0.58 2.20 6.68
N GLU A 62 1.47 1.84 7.58
CA GLU A 62 2.44 2.77 8.15
C GLU A 62 3.79 2.09 8.29
N TRP A 63 4.85 2.88 8.22
CA TRP A 63 6.21 2.37 8.34
C TRP A 63 7.15 3.48 8.76
N TYR A 64 8.34 3.10 9.22
CA TYR A 64 9.40 4.05 9.55
C TYR A 64 10.50 3.96 8.49
N PHE A 65 10.91 5.11 7.97
CA PHE A 65 11.96 5.19 6.97
C PHE A 65 12.70 6.51 7.11
N ASP A 66 14.03 6.44 7.08
CA ASP A 66 14.91 7.61 7.14
C ASP A 66 14.59 8.53 8.34
N GLY A 67 14.27 7.92 9.49
CA GLY A 67 13.93 8.65 10.71
C GLY A 67 12.54 9.26 10.72
N HIS A 68 11.71 8.96 9.75
CA HIS A 68 10.36 9.49 9.63
C HIS A 68 9.32 8.42 9.76
N HIS A 69 8.20 8.75 10.41
CA HIS A 69 7.01 7.91 10.43
C HIS A 69 6.16 8.25 9.20
N LEU A 70 6.00 7.31 8.33
CA LEU A 70 5.27 7.48 7.06
C LEU A 70 4.02 6.62 7.07
N GLN A 71 2.99 7.07 6.35
CA GLN A 71 1.74 6.34 6.30
C GLN A 71 0.96 6.63 5.02
N TYR A 72 0.10 5.70 4.65
CA TYR A 72 -0.81 5.89 3.54
C TYR A 72 -2.14 5.23 3.87
N ARG A 73 -3.20 5.99 3.72
CA ARG A 73 -4.57 5.52 3.92
C ARG A 73 -5.33 5.71 2.62
N TYR A 74 -6.14 4.73 2.26
CA TYR A 74 -6.96 4.83 1.06
C TYR A 74 -8.34 4.23 1.32
N GLY A 75 -9.39 4.97 0.97
CA GLY A 75 -10.79 4.58 1.18
C GLY A 75 -11.67 4.85 -0.03
N GLY A 76 -11.07 5.01 -1.22
CA GLY A 76 -11.81 5.35 -2.42
C GLY A 76 -12.59 4.20 -3.07
N CYS A 77 -12.34 2.96 -2.66
CA CYS A 77 -13.09 1.80 -3.14
C CYS A 77 -14.19 1.43 -2.15
N ASN A 78 -15.15 0.62 -2.61
CA ASN A 78 -16.30 0.24 -1.79
C ASN A 78 -16.02 -0.86 -0.77
N ARG A 79 -14.89 -1.55 -0.89
CA ARG A 79 -14.53 -2.65 0.00
C ARG A 79 -13.12 -2.47 0.54
N PHE A 80 -12.92 -2.91 1.78
CA PHE A 80 -11.60 -2.87 2.42
C PHE A 80 -10.53 -3.58 1.58
N ILE A 81 -10.85 -4.78 1.07
CA ILE A 81 -9.88 -5.58 0.32
C ILE A 81 -9.41 -4.84 -0.95
N ASP A 82 -10.31 -4.12 -1.60
CA ASP A 82 -9.97 -3.34 -2.78
C ASP A 82 -9.10 -2.14 -2.40
N ASN A 83 -9.42 -1.49 -1.27
CA ASN A 83 -8.61 -0.39 -0.75
C ASN A 83 -7.19 -0.85 -0.42
N LEU A 84 -7.06 -2.02 0.20
CA LEU A 84 -5.75 -2.58 0.53
C LEU A 84 -4.97 -2.95 -0.74
N GLN A 85 -5.64 -3.45 -1.76
CA GLN A 85 -5.00 -3.72 -3.05
C GLN A 85 -4.40 -2.45 -3.64
N ILE A 86 -5.14 -1.34 -3.59
CA ILE A 86 -4.66 -0.06 -4.12
C ILE A 86 -3.44 0.42 -3.32
N ILE A 87 -3.48 0.33 -1.99
CA ILE A 87 -2.33 0.70 -1.15
C ILE A 87 -1.10 -0.11 -1.54
N SER A 88 -1.24 -1.41 -1.70
CA SER A 88 -0.16 -2.29 -2.11
C SER A 88 0.45 -1.84 -3.45
N ARG A 89 -0.39 -1.54 -4.43
CA ARG A 89 0.06 -1.12 -5.75
C ARG A 89 0.77 0.23 -5.72
N VAL A 90 0.22 1.20 -4.97
CA VAL A 90 0.83 2.52 -4.86
C VAL A 90 2.20 2.43 -4.20
N ILE A 91 2.31 1.68 -3.11
CA ILE A 91 3.59 1.54 -2.40
C ILE A 91 4.61 0.86 -3.31
N GLU A 92 4.23 -0.19 -4.03
CA GLU A 92 5.12 -0.85 -4.98
C GLU A 92 5.64 0.12 -6.03
N MET A 93 4.77 0.95 -6.61
CA MET A 93 5.17 1.91 -7.64
C MET A 93 6.08 3.00 -7.08
N GLU A 94 5.75 3.53 -5.91
CA GLU A 94 6.55 4.59 -5.28
C GLU A 94 7.94 4.07 -4.88
N VAL A 95 8.03 2.85 -4.35
CA VAL A 95 9.31 2.25 -4.00
C VAL A 95 10.14 2.02 -5.27
N ASN A 96 9.53 1.55 -6.34
CA ASN A 96 10.23 1.35 -7.61
C ASN A 96 10.79 2.66 -8.17
N GLU A 97 10.03 3.75 -8.07
CA GLU A 97 10.50 5.06 -8.49
C GLU A 97 11.72 5.49 -7.67
N LEU A 98 11.72 5.22 -6.38
CA LEU A 98 12.85 5.53 -5.52
C LEU A 98 14.08 4.67 -5.86
N VAL A 99 13.88 3.36 -6.03
CA VAL A 99 14.96 2.42 -6.35
C VAL A 99 15.58 2.75 -7.71
N LEU A 100 14.78 3.18 -8.67
CA LEU A 100 15.26 3.53 -10.01
C LEU A 100 15.78 4.97 -10.09
N CYS A 101 15.89 5.65 -8.96
CA CYS A 101 16.38 7.04 -8.85
C CYS A 101 15.53 8.05 -9.64
N LYS A 102 14.28 7.72 -9.92
CA LYS A 102 13.31 8.63 -10.54
C LYS A 102 12.68 9.56 -9.53
N LYS A 103 12.85 9.24 -8.25
CA LYS A 103 12.33 9.99 -7.12
C LYS A 103 13.40 10.04 -6.03
N THR A 104 13.54 11.17 -5.35
CA THR A 104 14.51 11.29 -4.25
C THR A 104 13.91 10.76 -2.94
N VAL A 105 14.78 10.48 -1.97
CA VAL A 105 14.33 10.10 -0.62
C VAL A 105 13.44 11.18 -0.03
N ALA A 106 13.80 12.45 -0.21
CA ALA A 106 13.01 13.59 0.29
C ALA A 106 11.59 13.58 -0.33
N ASP A 107 11.49 13.33 -1.62
CA ASP A 107 10.19 13.26 -2.30
C ASP A 107 9.34 12.11 -1.77
N PHE A 108 9.95 10.95 -1.58
CA PHE A 108 9.26 9.79 -1.03
C PHE A 108 8.74 10.06 0.39
N VAL A 109 9.58 10.64 1.23
CA VAL A 109 9.18 11.01 2.60
C VAL A 109 8.04 12.01 2.56
N TYR A 110 8.14 13.03 1.72
CA TYR A 110 7.10 14.05 1.58
C TYR A 110 5.76 13.44 1.17
N ASP A 111 5.78 12.50 0.21
CA ASP A 111 4.56 11.88 -0.33
C ASP A 111 3.77 11.11 0.73
N PHE A 112 4.44 10.57 1.74
CA PHE A 112 3.81 9.73 2.75
C PHE A 112 3.83 10.32 4.16
N THR A 113 4.34 11.52 4.33
CA THR A 113 4.28 12.24 5.61
C THR A 113 2.90 12.90 5.75
N GLU A 114 2.33 12.75 6.92
CA GLU A 114 1.11 13.50 7.26
C GLU A 114 1.41 14.90 7.67
#